data_e4066255b2fbe2499b69c43eea4005ab
#
_entry.id   e4066255b2fbe2499b69c43eea4005ab
#
_cell.length_a   1.000
_cell.length_b   1.000
_cell.length_c   1.000
_cell.angle_alpha   90.00
_cell.angle_beta   90.00
_cell.angle_gamma   90.00
#
_symmetry.space_group_name_H-M   'P 1'
#
loop_
_entity.id
_entity.type
_entity.pdbx_description
1 polymer ?
#
loop_
_entity_poly.entity_id
_entity_poly.type
_entity_poly.pdbx_seq_one_letter_code
_entity_poly.pdbx_strand_id
1 'polypeptide(L)'
;MKTSKIVIDKPSSDLSHVKIAIVSTNWNEEIIKPMFEDCLSKLDEYGLEKKTFIVPGAYELPFIAQTLCKNYDAIILLGCIIKGETPHFEIISQSISDKVLETSLSKDTPIIFGVLTTNNENEAKERAAYKGAEFAMSALSVLDTLDKIK
;
A
#
# COMPACT_ATOMS: atom_id res chain seq x y z
N MET A 1 4.83 15.72 6.79
CA MET A 1 5.42 14.44 7.22
C MET A 1 6.87 14.35 6.75
N LYS A 2 7.75 13.87 7.58
CA LYS A 2 9.16 13.74 7.20
C LYS A 2 9.36 12.63 6.19
N THR A 3 10.37 12.78 5.33
CA THR A 3 10.71 11.79 4.30
C THR A 3 11.67 10.72 4.78
N SER A 4 11.94 10.66 6.10
CA SER A 4 12.85 9.68 6.66
C SER A 4 12.30 8.26 6.58
N LYS A 5 13.20 7.30 6.42
CA LYS A 5 12.85 5.88 6.40
C LYS A 5 12.35 5.44 7.77
N ILE A 6 11.38 4.53 7.76
CA ILE A 6 10.84 3.92 8.95
C ILE A 6 11.48 2.55 9.12
N VAL A 7 11.93 2.24 10.35
CA VAL A 7 12.44 0.90 10.66
C VAL A 7 11.30 0.12 11.31
N ILE A 8 10.92 -0.99 10.69
CA ILE A 8 9.84 -1.86 11.18
C ILE A 8 10.46 -3.20 11.53
N ASP A 9 10.22 -3.66 12.75
CA ASP A 9 10.75 -4.93 13.22
C ASP A 9 10.16 -6.11 12.45
N LYS A 10 10.92 -7.18 12.33
CA LYS A 10 10.45 -8.41 11.70
C LYS A 10 9.29 -9.00 12.51
N PRO A 11 8.28 -9.58 11.86
CA PRO A 11 7.22 -10.26 12.59
C PRO A 11 7.77 -11.44 13.37
N SER A 12 7.20 -11.67 14.56
CA SER A 12 7.58 -12.78 15.41
C SER A 12 6.74 -14.03 15.17
N SER A 13 5.59 -13.88 14.52
CA SER A 13 4.69 -14.99 14.20
C SER A 13 5.03 -15.57 12.83
N ASP A 14 4.64 -16.83 12.60
CA ASP A 14 4.69 -17.44 11.28
C ASP A 14 3.50 -16.91 10.48
N LEU A 15 3.77 -16.16 9.43
CA LEU A 15 2.75 -15.55 8.57
C LEU A 15 2.61 -16.28 7.23
N SER A 16 3.19 -17.47 7.07
CA SER A 16 3.14 -18.20 5.81
C SER A 16 1.71 -18.59 5.38
N HIS A 17 0.78 -18.61 6.33
CA HIS A 17 -0.63 -18.95 6.06
C HIS A 17 -1.47 -17.77 5.58
N VAL A 18 -0.98 -16.56 5.64
CA VAL A 18 -1.77 -15.38 5.25
C VAL A 18 -1.73 -15.15 3.75
N LYS A 19 -2.76 -14.47 3.25
CA LYS A 19 -2.89 -14.08 1.84
C LYS A 19 -2.95 -12.56 1.76
N ILE A 20 -2.06 -11.99 0.95
CA ILE A 20 -1.97 -10.54 0.75
C ILE A 20 -2.27 -10.20 -0.71
N ALA A 21 -3.13 -9.22 -0.93
CA ALA A 21 -3.36 -8.65 -2.25
C ALA A 21 -2.55 -7.36 -2.38
N ILE A 22 -1.88 -7.20 -3.50
CA ILE A 22 -1.16 -5.96 -3.83
C ILE A 22 -1.83 -5.36 -5.06
N VAL A 23 -2.31 -4.13 -4.93
CA VAL A 23 -2.96 -3.42 -6.03
C VAL A 23 -2.08 -2.23 -6.41
N SER A 24 -1.67 -2.17 -7.68
CA SER A 24 -0.88 -1.05 -8.17
C SER A 24 -1.61 -0.35 -9.31
N THR A 25 -1.15 0.85 -9.66
CA THR A 25 -1.75 1.64 -10.73
C THR A 25 -0.86 1.65 -11.97
N ASN A 26 -1.49 1.84 -13.15
CA ASN A 26 -0.76 2.03 -14.41
C ASN A 26 -0.25 3.46 -14.54
N TRP A 27 -0.93 4.40 -13.90
CA TRP A 27 -0.56 5.81 -13.98
C TRP A 27 0.75 6.05 -13.23
N ASN A 28 1.66 6.80 -13.84
CA ASN A 28 3.02 7.02 -13.33
C ASN A 28 3.81 5.71 -13.17
N GLU A 29 3.74 4.85 -14.17
CA GLU A 29 4.38 3.53 -14.14
C GLU A 29 5.87 3.57 -13.79
N GLU A 30 6.61 4.55 -14.29
CA GLU A 30 8.05 4.69 -14.00
C GLU A 30 8.33 4.85 -12.51
N ILE A 31 7.41 5.46 -11.78
CA ILE A 31 7.51 5.67 -10.34
C ILE A 31 7.02 4.43 -9.59
N ILE A 32 5.89 3.89 -10.05
CA ILE A 32 5.22 2.77 -9.37
C ILE A 32 6.00 1.47 -9.49
N LYS A 33 6.59 1.20 -10.65
CA LYS A 33 7.25 -0.08 -10.90
C LYS A 33 8.36 -0.43 -9.90
N PRO A 34 9.32 0.45 -9.62
CA PRO A 34 10.34 0.14 -8.61
C PRO A 34 9.74 -0.11 -7.22
N MET A 35 8.72 0.64 -6.84
CA MET A 35 8.05 0.49 -5.57
C MET A 35 7.31 -0.85 -5.50
N PHE A 36 6.65 -1.22 -6.57
CA PHE A 36 5.93 -2.49 -6.70
C PHE A 36 6.88 -3.69 -6.58
N GLU A 37 7.97 -3.66 -7.34
CA GLU A 37 8.98 -4.73 -7.30
C GLU A 37 9.63 -4.87 -5.93
N ASP A 38 9.93 -3.75 -5.29
CA ASP A 38 10.51 -3.73 -3.95
C ASP A 38 9.55 -4.32 -2.91
N CYS A 39 8.27 -3.99 -3.03
CA CYS A 39 7.23 -4.55 -2.17
C CYS A 39 7.13 -6.07 -2.32
N LEU A 40 7.05 -6.55 -3.55
CA LEU A 40 6.96 -8.00 -3.82
C LEU A 40 8.19 -8.73 -3.32
N SER A 41 9.38 -8.19 -3.58
CA SER A 41 10.63 -8.79 -3.14
C SER A 41 10.69 -8.95 -1.62
N LYS A 42 10.22 -7.94 -0.91
CA LYS A 42 10.18 -8.01 0.56
C LYS A 42 9.19 -9.08 1.05
N LEU A 43 8.01 -9.16 0.46
CA LEU A 43 7.02 -10.17 0.82
C LEU A 43 7.50 -11.59 0.54
N ASP A 44 8.28 -11.76 -0.54
CA ASP A 44 8.83 -13.07 -0.90
C ASP A 44 9.71 -13.68 0.19
N GLU A 45 10.31 -12.85 1.04
CA GLU A 45 11.15 -13.33 2.13
C GLU A 45 10.37 -14.09 3.19
N TYR A 46 9.04 -13.98 3.21
CA TYR A 46 8.20 -14.54 4.26
C TYR A 46 7.34 -15.72 3.83
N GLY A 47 7.42 -16.12 2.56
CA GLY A 47 6.79 -17.34 2.07
C GLY A 47 5.26 -17.38 2.08
N LEU A 48 4.62 -16.22 2.18
CA LEU A 48 3.15 -16.12 2.18
C LEU A 48 2.58 -16.12 0.76
N GLU A 49 1.27 -16.38 0.65
CA GLU A 49 0.57 -16.29 -0.61
C GLU A 49 0.26 -14.82 -0.93
N LYS A 50 0.55 -14.42 -2.15
CA LYS A 50 0.25 -13.06 -2.60
C LYS A 50 -0.28 -13.06 -4.02
N LYS A 51 -1.13 -12.10 -4.32
CA LYS A 51 -1.66 -11.91 -5.66
C LYS A 51 -1.66 -10.42 -6.00
N THR A 52 -1.36 -10.10 -7.25
CA THR A 52 -1.24 -8.72 -7.70
C THR A 52 -2.35 -8.36 -8.66
N PHE A 53 -2.78 -7.10 -8.59
CA PHE A 53 -3.83 -6.54 -9.44
C PHE A 53 -3.41 -5.16 -9.89
N ILE A 54 -3.88 -4.74 -11.05
CA ILE A 54 -3.56 -3.42 -11.61
C ILE A 54 -4.85 -2.69 -11.92
N VAL A 55 -4.91 -1.42 -11.53
CA VAL A 55 -6.03 -0.52 -11.82
C VAL A 55 -5.50 0.72 -12.53
N PRO A 56 -6.35 1.51 -13.22
CA PRO A 56 -5.87 2.65 -13.99
C PRO A 56 -5.17 3.73 -13.16
N GLY A 57 -5.74 4.14 -12.06
CA GLY A 57 -5.18 5.22 -11.25
C GLY A 57 -5.57 5.12 -9.78
N ALA A 58 -5.10 6.07 -9.00
CA ALA A 58 -5.34 6.06 -7.56
C ALA A 58 -6.82 6.13 -7.18
N TYR A 59 -7.63 6.81 -7.99
CA TYR A 59 -9.05 6.97 -7.71
C TYR A 59 -9.82 5.64 -7.71
N GLU A 60 -9.32 4.63 -8.43
CA GLU A 60 -9.95 3.33 -8.52
C GLU A 60 -9.53 2.37 -7.39
N LEU A 61 -8.50 2.73 -6.62
CA LEU A 61 -7.99 1.88 -5.55
C LEU A 61 -9.01 1.57 -4.45
N PRO A 62 -9.79 2.53 -3.94
CA PRO A 62 -10.73 2.22 -2.84
C PRO A 62 -11.77 1.16 -3.20
N PHE A 63 -12.30 1.21 -4.41
CA PHE A 63 -13.30 0.24 -4.84
C PHE A 63 -12.74 -1.18 -4.91
N ILE A 64 -11.56 -1.32 -5.51
CA ILE A 64 -10.92 -2.64 -5.62
C ILE A 64 -10.50 -3.16 -4.26
N ALA A 65 -9.98 -2.28 -3.40
CA ALA A 65 -9.63 -2.66 -2.03
C ALA A 65 -10.84 -3.22 -1.28
N GLN A 66 -11.98 -2.54 -1.37
CA GLN A 66 -13.21 -3.01 -0.74
C GLN A 66 -13.60 -4.40 -1.23
N THR A 67 -13.50 -4.63 -2.53
CA THR A 67 -13.85 -5.92 -3.13
C THR A 67 -12.93 -7.04 -2.65
N LEU A 68 -11.64 -6.74 -2.47
CA LEU A 68 -10.64 -7.73 -2.08
C LEU A 68 -10.69 -8.10 -0.59
N CYS A 69 -11.28 -7.26 0.25
CA CYS A 69 -11.29 -7.48 1.70
C CYS A 69 -11.83 -8.83 2.14
N LYS A 70 -12.78 -9.38 1.41
CA LYS A 70 -13.41 -10.66 1.80
C LYS A 70 -12.54 -11.89 1.53
N ASN A 71 -11.53 -11.77 0.68
CA ASN A 71 -10.71 -12.92 0.26
C ASN A 71 -9.25 -12.84 0.65
N TYR A 72 -8.83 -11.74 1.29
CA TYR A 72 -7.43 -11.51 1.65
C TYR A 72 -7.31 -11.03 3.08
N ASP A 73 -6.21 -11.39 3.72
CA ASP A 73 -5.95 -11.02 5.11
C ASP A 73 -5.44 -9.58 5.25
N ALA A 74 -4.80 -9.08 4.23
CA ALA A 74 -4.37 -7.68 4.15
C ALA A 74 -4.29 -7.26 2.69
N ILE A 75 -4.39 -5.95 2.45
CA ILE A 75 -4.31 -5.37 1.11
C ILE A 75 -3.27 -4.27 1.15
N ILE A 76 -2.38 -4.24 0.15
CA ILE A 76 -1.41 -3.16 -0.02
C ILE A 76 -1.78 -2.41 -1.29
N LEU A 77 -2.03 -1.12 -1.17
CA LEU A 77 -2.33 -0.26 -2.30
C LEU A 77 -1.09 0.54 -2.65
N LEU A 78 -0.67 0.47 -3.91
CA LEU A 78 0.50 1.21 -4.39
C LEU A 78 0.07 2.17 -5.49
N GLY A 79 0.30 3.45 -5.28
CA GLY A 79 -0.06 4.48 -6.23
C GLY A 79 0.76 5.74 -5.98
N CYS A 80 0.46 6.76 -6.78
CA CYS A 80 1.15 8.04 -6.65
C CYS A 80 0.23 9.16 -7.12
N ILE A 81 0.13 10.21 -6.31
CA ILE A 81 -0.61 11.41 -6.67
C ILE A 81 0.38 12.57 -6.57
N ILE A 82 0.59 13.26 -7.68
CA ILE A 82 1.53 14.38 -7.76
C ILE A 82 0.72 15.65 -7.88
N LYS A 83 1.09 16.64 -7.07
CA LYS A 83 0.40 17.93 -7.04
C LYS A 83 0.47 18.64 -8.39
N GLY A 84 -0.70 19.09 -8.88
CA GLY A 84 -0.80 19.91 -10.07
C GLY A 84 -1.10 21.36 -9.73
N GLU A 85 -1.52 22.12 -10.73
CA GLU A 85 -1.79 23.56 -10.58
C GLU A 85 -3.15 23.86 -9.97
N THR A 86 -4.04 22.85 -9.90
CA THR A 86 -5.40 23.01 -9.40
C THR A 86 -5.56 22.36 -8.02
N PRO A 87 -6.64 22.68 -7.27
CA PRO A 87 -6.91 22.05 -5.98
C PRO A 87 -7.32 20.57 -6.10
N HIS A 88 -7.33 20.02 -7.30
CA HIS A 88 -7.67 18.63 -7.57
C HIS A 88 -6.84 17.64 -6.74
N PHE A 89 -5.56 17.96 -6.53
CA PHE A 89 -4.63 17.14 -5.73
C PHE A 89 -5.15 16.93 -4.31
N GLU A 90 -5.50 18.00 -3.62
CA GLU A 90 -5.97 17.93 -2.23
C GLU A 90 -7.32 17.19 -2.14
N ILE A 91 -8.21 17.45 -3.07
CA ILE A 91 -9.53 16.82 -3.11
C ILE A 91 -9.41 15.31 -3.30
N ILE A 92 -8.62 14.88 -4.29
CA ILE A 92 -8.43 13.47 -4.60
C ILE A 92 -7.68 12.75 -3.49
N SER A 93 -6.59 13.35 -2.99
CA SER A 93 -5.78 12.73 -1.94
C SER A 93 -6.59 12.51 -0.67
N GLN A 94 -7.33 13.52 -0.23
CA GLN A 94 -8.15 13.44 0.97
C GLN A 94 -9.28 12.42 0.81
N SER A 95 -9.97 12.47 -0.33
CA SER A 95 -11.09 11.58 -0.60
C SER A 95 -10.66 10.12 -0.60
N ILE A 96 -9.56 9.81 -1.27
CA ILE A 96 -9.04 8.44 -1.35
C ILE A 96 -8.59 7.96 0.03
N SER A 97 -7.82 8.78 0.74
CA SER A 97 -7.33 8.44 2.06
C SER A 97 -8.47 8.13 3.04
N ASP A 98 -9.48 8.99 3.07
CA ASP A 98 -10.63 8.81 3.95
C ASP A 98 -11.39 7.52 3.63
N LYS A 99 -11.62 7.24 2.36
CA LYS A 99 -12.39 6.06 1.96
C LYS A 99 -11.63 4.76 2.16
N VAL A 100 -10.32 4.78 1.98
CA VAL A 100 -9.48 3.61 2.24
C VAL A 100 -9.50 3.27 3.74
N LEU A 101 -9.32 4.26 4.60
CA LEU A 101 -9.35 4.04 6.03
C LEU A 101 -10.72 3.56 6.50
N GLU A 102 -11.79 4.20 6.01
CA GLU A 102 -13.16 3.81 6.31
C GLU A 102 -13.44 2.36 5.90
N THR A 103 -12.99 1.97 4.70
CA THR A 103 -13.14 0.60 4.20
C THR A 103 -12.40 -0.41 5.06
N SER A 104 -11.17 -0.09 5.44
CA SER A 104 -10.36 -0.96 6.30
C SER A 104 -11.07 -1.22 7.63
N LEU A 105 -11.61 -0.17 8.24
CA LEU A 105 -12.29 -0.28 9.52
C LEU A 105 -13.63 -1.04 9.38
N SER A 106 -14.43 -0.73 8.36
CA SER A 106 -15.74 -1.35 8.19
C SER A 106 -15.66 -2.82 7.75
N LYS A 107 -14.61 -3.18 7.02
CA LYS A 107 -14.41 -4.56 6.55
C LYS A 107 -13.51 -5.37 7.47
N ASP A 108 -12.99 -4.76 8.51
CA ASP A 108 -12.09 -5.41 9.48
C ASP A 108 -10.91 -6.08 8.78
N THR A 109 -10.33 -5.37 7.81
CA THR A 109 -9.20 -5.86 7.01
C THR A 109 -8.15 -4.78 6.91
N PRO A 110 -6.90 -5.04 7.31
CA PRO A 110 -5.84 -4.04 7.16
C PRO A 110 -5.64 -3.68 5.70
N ILE A 111 -5.64 -2.39 5.41
CA ILE A 111 -5.32 -1.87 4.09
C ILE A 111 -4.15 -0.90 4.27
N ILE A 112 -3.02 -1.23 3.67
CA ILE A 112 -1.83 -0.39 3.74
C ILE A 112 -1.92 0.65 2.63
N PHE A 113 -1.93 1.91 3.02
CA PHE A 113 -2.07 3.02 2.09
C PHE A 113 -0.71 3.42 1.53
N GLY A 114 -0.25 2.69 0.52
CA GLY A 114 1.02 2.95 -0.16
C GLY A 114 0.86 3.90 -1.34
N VAL A 115 0.04 4.93 -1.18
CA VAL A 115 -0.16 5.95 -2.21
C VAL A 115 0.69 7.16 -1.86
N LEU A 116 1.73 7.39 -2.63
CA LEU A 116 2.60 8.55 -2.45
C LEU A 116 1.85 9.81 -2.84
N THR A 117 1.94 10.82 -2.01
CA THR A 117 1.36 12.15 -2.29
C THR A 117 2.50 13.16 -2.21
N THR A 118 2.92 13.67 -3.35
CA THR A 118 4.11 14.52 -3.44
C THR A 118 3.85 15.80 -4.20
N ASN A 119 4.69 16.79 -3.96
CA ASN A 119 4.59 18.09 -4.65
C ASN A 119 5.10 18.02 -6.09
N ASN A 120 6.00 17.09 -6.38
CA ASN A 120 6.60 16.96 -7.70
C ASN A 120 7.06 15.54 -7.96
N GLU A 121 7.44 15.28 -9.20
CA GLU A 121 7.86 13.96 -9.66
C GLU A 121 9.16 13.50 -9.01
N ASN A 122 10.10 14.40 -8.75
CA ASN A 122 11.37 14.04 -8.12
C ASN A 122 11.17 13.50 -6.71
N GLU A 123 10.29 14.12 -5.93
CA GLU A 123 9.93 13.63 -4.59
C GLU A 123 9.33 12.24 -4.67
N ALA A 124 8.46 12.02 -5.66
CA ALA A 124 7.83 10.72 -5.84
C ALA A 124 8.86 9.63 -6.17
N LYS A 125 9.80 9.92 -7.06
CA LYS A 125 10.86 8.99 -7.43
C LYS A 125 11.76 8.63 -6.24
N GLU A 126 12.12 9.63 -5.46
CA GLU A 126 12.95 9.41 -4.26
C GLU A 126 12.27 8.49 -3.27
N ARG A 127 11.00 8.72 -2.99
CA ARG A 127 10.24 7.92 -2.04
C ARG A 127 9.95 6.51 -2.57
N ALA A 128 9.64 6.39 -3.85
CA ALA A 128 9.38 5.11 -4.48
C ALA A 128 10.58 4.17 -4.43
N ALA A 129 11.79 4.72 -4.36
CA ALA A 129 13.01 3.92 -4.33
C ALA A 129 13.13 3.04 -3.06
N TYR A 130 12.45 3.37 -1.97
CA TYR A 130 12.57 2.60 -0.72
C TYR A 130 11.23 2.30 -0.03
N LYS A 131 10.15 2.95 -0.42
CA LYS A 131 8.86 2.81 0.27
C LYS A 131 8.18 1.47 0.04
N GLY A 132 8.45 0.79 -1.07
CA GLY A 132 7.80 -0.49 -1.35
C GLY A 132 8.04 -1.52 -0.26
N ALA A 133 9.28 -1.68 0.17
CA ALA A 133 9.63 -2.59 1.26
C ALA A 133 9.00 -2.15 2.58
N GLU A 134 8.94 -0.85 2.84
CA GLU A 134 8.30 -0.33 4.06
C GLU A 134 6.80 -0.67 4.09
N PHE A 135 6.10 -0.53 2.96
CA PHE A 135 4.69 -0.87 2.88
C PHE A 135 4.46 -2.38 3.10
N ALA A 136 5.34 -3.21 2.53
CA ALA A 136 5.29 -4.65 2.76
C ALA A 136 5.47 -4.97 4.26
N MET A 137 6.48 -4.37 4.89
CA MET A 137 6.73 -4.57 6.32
C MET A 137 5.61 -4.05 7.19
N SER A 138 4.94 -2.95 6.78
CA SER A 138 3.78 -2.44 7.50
C SER A 138 2.65 -3.47 7.51
N ALA A 139 2.38 -4.10 6.38
CA ALA A 139 1.35 -5.14 6.30
C ALA A 139 1.70 -6.32 7.20
N LEU A 140 2.93 -6.78 7.13
CA LEU A 140 3.39 -7.91 7.96
C LEU A 140 3.31 -7.58 9.45
N SER A 141 3.69 -6.35 9.82
CA SER A 141 3.64 -5.91 11.22
C SER A 141 2.22 -5.89 11.77
N VAL A 142 1.26 -5.39 10.99
CA VAL A 142 -0.14 -5.36 11.40
C VAL A 142 -0.69 -6.78 11.54
N LEU A 143 -0.38 -7.66 10.60
CA LEU A 143 -0.81 -9.06 10.66
C LEU A 143 -0.20 -9.78 11.86
N ASP A 144 1.05 -9.51 12.18
CA ASP A 144 1.72 -10.06 13.35
C ASP A 144 1.01 -9.60 14.64
N THR A 145 0.67 -8.32 14.70
CA THR A 145 -0.08 -7.78 15.85
C THR A 145 -1.45 -8.42 15.98
N LEU A 146 -2.16 -8.61 14.86
CA LEU A 146 -3.46 -9.27 14.88
C LEU A 146 -3.35 -10.71 15.39
N ASP A 147 -2.29 -11.40 15.01
CA ASP A 147 -2.05 -12.77 15.47
C ASP A 147 -1.86 -12.82 16.99
N LYS A 148 -1.20 -11.82 17.56
CA LYS A 148 -0.99 -11.72 19.02
C LYS A 148 -2.26 -11.36 19.80
N ILE A 149 -3.22 -10.69 19.15
CA ILE A 149 -4.49 -10.32 19.78
C ILE A 149 -5.40 -11.54 19.91
N LYS A 150 -5.27 -12.48 19.01
CA LYS A 150 -6.08 -13.72 19.05
C LYS A 150 -5.69 -14.67 20.24
#